data_94676289e315181fc8d4ad1b5a049784
#
_entry.id   94676289e315181fc8d4ad1b5a049784
#
_cell.length_a   1.000
_cell.length_b   1.000
_cell.length_c   1.000
_cell.angle_alpha   90.00
_cell.angle_beta   90.00
_cell.angle_gamma   90.00
#
_symmetry.space_group_name_H-M   'P 1'
#
loop_
_entity.id
_entity.type
_entity.pdbx_description
1 polymer ?
#
loop_
_entity_poly.entity_id
_entity_poly.type
_entity_poly.pdbx_seq_one_letter_code
_entity_poly.pdbx_strand_id
1 'polypeptide(L)'
;NMNRKYLHDRSPTWNHFMQHDTYDDYWEEGGTLQHLTELDVPTLNVVGWWDAENLGGALDIYDQFEATDDAQNSWLVVGPWAHGQWAFGPNEHLGPYEFGSDQTLHYQRNIEAPFFKSLLWDNKKCKLPEATLFQTGSNIWKTYDSWPPKNATPQRWYLKTSGDLSKDEPD
;
A
#
# COMPACT_ATOMS: atom_id res chain seq x y z
N ASN A 1 -18.93 -2.64 -28.49
CA ASN A 1 -18.18 -3.72 -27.89
C ASN A 1 -16.76 -3.72 -28.47
N MET A 2 -15.76 -3.56 -27.60
CA MET A 2 -14.34 -3.47 -27.96
C MET A 2 -13.85 -4.73 -28.67
N ASN A 3 -14.24 -5.90 -28.16
CA ASN A 3 -13.84 -7.19 -28.72
C ASN A 3 -14.28 -7.33 -30.19
N ARG A 4 -15.56 -7.11 -30.48
CA ARG A 4 -16.06 -7.19 -31.87
C ARG A 4 -15.42 -6.21 -32.84
N LYS A 5 -15.18 -4.94 -32.34
CA LYS A 5 -14.70 -3.85 -33.20
C LYS A 5 -13.20 -3.90 -33.47
N TYR A 6 -12.41 -4.29 -32.47
CA TYR A 6 -10.95 -4.15 -32.52
C TYR A 6 -10.19 -5.46 -32.34
N LEU A 7 -10.65 -6.36 -31.46
CA LEU A 7 -9.96 -7.61 -31.16
C LEU A 7 -10.40 -8.79 -32.02
N HIS A 8 -11.63 -8.74 -32.59
CA HIS A 8 -12.20 -9.77 -33.44
C HIS A 8 -12.10 -11.18 -32.83
N ASP A 9 -12.32 -11.29 -31.53
CA ASP A 9 -12.19 -12.52 -30.73
C ASP A 9 -10.79 -13.19 -30.77
N ARG A 10 -9.75 -12.45 -31.18
CA ARG A 10 -8.39 -12.99 -31.37
C ARG A 10 -7.51 -12.86 -30.14
N SER A 11 -7.98 -12.27 -29.05
CA SER A 11 -7.25 -12.18 -27.80
C SER A 11 -7.80 -13.19 -26.78
N PRO A 12 -7.17 -14.35 -26.61
CA PRO A 12 -7.64 -15.36 -25.65
C PRO A 12 -7.68 -14.83 -24.22
N THR A 13 -6.66 -14.05 -23.81
CA THR A 13 -6.59 -13.45 -22.49
C THR A 13 -7.76 -12.50 -22.23
N TRP A 14 -8.07 -11.62 -23.19
CA TRP A 14 -9.23 -10.74 -23.08
C TRP A 14 -10.54 -11.53 -22.96
N ASN A 15 -10.73 -12.55 -23.81
CA ASN A 15 -11.94 -13.36 -23.80
C ASN A 15 -12.08 -14.10 -22.46
N HIS A 16 -10.97 -14.54 -21.89
CA HIS A 16 -10.95 -15.20 -20.58
C HIS A 16 -11.31 -14.21 -19.46
N PHE A 17 -10.68 -13.04 -19.41
CA PHE A 17 -11.05 -12.00 -18.45
C PHE A 17 -12.52 -11.62 -18.49
N MET A 18 -13.10 -11.56 -19.70
CA MET A 18 -14.51 -11.22 -19.88
C MET A 18 -15.49 -12.34 -19.49
N GLN A 19 -15.01 -13.54 -19.24
CA GLN A 19 -15.78 -14.64 -18.64
C GLN A 19 -15.78 -14.59 -17.10
N HIS A 20 -14.83 -13.85 -16.52
CA HIS A 20 -14.61 -13.68 -15.08
C HIS A 20 -14.75 -12.19 -14.74
N ASP A 21 -15.96 -11.64 -14.93
CA ASP A 21 -16.28 -10.21 -14.73
C ASP A 21 -16.55 -9.85 -13.27
N THR A 22 -16.53 -10.84 -12.40
CA THR A 22 -16.57 -10.70 -10.93
C THR A 22 -15.35 -11.38 -10.32
N TYR A 23 -15.04 -11.07 -9.05
CA TYR A 23 -13.97 -11.75 -8.32
C TYR A 23 -14.43 -13.17 -7.96
N ASP A 24 -13.91 -14.14 -8.69
CA ASP A 24 -14.20 -15.58 -8.58
C ASP A 24 -12.90 -16.39 -8.43
N ASP A 25 -13.02 -17.73 -8.40
CA ASP A 25 -11.90 -18.65 -8.21
C ASP A 25 -10.73 -18.39 -9.19
N TYR A 26 -11.02 -17.92 -10.40
CA TYR A 26 -10.00 -17.57 -11.39
C TYR A 26 -9.07 -16.45 -10.92
N TRP A 27 -9.64 -15.40 -10.33
CA TRP A 27 -8.87 -14.27 -9.78
C TRP A 27 -8.23 -14.64 -8.46
N GLU A 28 -8.92 -15.45 -7.64
CA GLU A 28 -8.43 -15.91 -6.36
C GLU A 28 -7.19 -16.80 -6.55
N GLU A 29 -7.26 -17.80 -7.44
CA GLU A 29 -6.12 -18.69 -7.74
C GLU A 29 -4.92 -17.94 -8.31
N GLY A 30 -5.14 -16.87 -9.08
CA GLY A 30 -4.10 -15.97 -9.60
C GLY A 30 -3.59 -14.95 -8.59
N GLY A 31 -4.24 -14.82 -7.44
CA GLY A 31 -3.91 -13.83 -6.42
C GLY A 31 -2.66 -14.20 -5.62
N THR A 32 -1.87 -13.21 -5.23
CA THR A 32 -0.64 -13.43 -4.46
C THR A 32 -0.91 -13.80 -3.01
N LEU A 33 -1.94 -13.23 -2.39
CA LEU A 33 -2.19 -13.31 -0.94
C LEU A 33 -2.30 -14.75 -0.42
N GLN A 34 -3.00 -15.64 -1.12
CA GLN A 34 -3.18 -17.03 -0.71
C GLN A 34 -1.88 -17.84 -0.67
N HIS A 35 -0.83 -17.35 -1.33
CA HIS A 35 0.49 -18.00 -1.39
C HIS A 35 1.46 -17.43 -0.36
N LEU A 36 1.11 -16.36 0.35
CA LEU A 36 1.93 -15.73 1.39
C LEU A 36 1.62 -16.37 2.75
N THR A 37 2.12 -17.55 2.97
CA THR A 37 1.84 -18.34 4.19
C THR A 37 2.92 -18.24 5.25
N GLU A 38 4.15 -17.92 4.85
CA GLU A 38 5.31 -17.79 5.72
C GLU A 38 6.19 -16.62 5.29
N LEU A 39 6.83 -15.97 6.24
CA LEU A 39 7.77 -14.86 6.00
C LEU A 39 9.17 -15.21 6.49
N ASP A 40 9.97 -15.79 5.61
CA ASP A 40 11.33 -16.25 5.92
C ASP A 40 12.39 -15.16 5.75
N VAL A 41 12.06 -14.08 5.05
CA VAL A 41 13.00 -13.02 4.69
C VAL A 41 12.51 -11.65 5.15
N PRO A 42 13.42 -10.76 5.60
CA PRO A 42 13.05 -9.39 5.92
C PRO A 42 12.41 -8.68 4.73
N THR A 43 11.19 -8.20 4.90
CA THR A 43 10.36 -7.62 3.84
C THR A 43 9.94 -6.21 4.19
N LEU A 44 10.24 -5.25 3.30
CA LEU A 44 9.80 -3.86 3.40
C LEU A 44 8.66 -3.64 2.40
N ASN A 45 7.43 -3.53 2.91
CA ASN A 45 6.23 -3.24 2.11
C ASN A 45 6.13 -1.74 1.90
N VAL A 46 6.23 -1.29 0.65
CA VAL A 46 6.26 0.15 0.31
C VAL A 46 5.15 0.49 -0.66
N VAL A 47 4.36 1.52 -0.33
CA VAL A 47 3.25 1.94 -1.18
C VAL A 47 2.98 3.45 -1.03
N GLY A 48 2.27 4.03 -1.98
CA GLY A 48 1.86 5.43 -1.97
C GLY A 48 0.38 5.62 -1.60
N TRP A 49 0.06 6.67 -0.82
CA TRP A 49 -1.34 7.02 -0.51
C TRP A 49 -2.18 7.33 -1.76
N TRP A 50 -1.55 7.77 -2.85
CA TRP A 50 -2.18 8.03 -4.15
C TRP A 50 -1.91 6.94 -5.19
N ASP A 51 -1.49 5.75 -4.74
CA ASP A 51 -1.35 4.60 -5.62
C ASP A 51 -2.74 4.01 -5.92
N ALA A 52 -3.28 4.38 -7.08
CA ALA A 52 -4.60 3.91 -7.51
C ALA A 52 -4.61 2.43 -7.93
N GLU A 53 -3.44 1.81 -8.09
CA GLU A 53 -3.32 0.42 -8.53
C GLU A 53 -3.12 -0.53 -7.37
N ASN A 54 -2.19 -0.22 -6.46
CA ASN A 54 -1.65 -1.19 -5.51
C ASN A 54 -1.80 -0.82 -4.03
N LEU A 55 -2.45 0.30 -3.68
CA LEU A 55 -2.59 0.68 -2.26
C LEU A 55 -3.23 -0.43 -1.43
N GLY A 56 -4.37 -0.95 -1.87
CA GLY A 56 -5.06 -2.04 -1.19
C GLY A 56 -4.20 -3.30 -1.10
N GLY A 57 -3.69 -3.77 -2.24
CA GLY A 57 -2.90 -5.00 -2.29
C GLY A 57 -1.62 -4.97 -1.44
N ALA A 58 -0.93 -3.83 -1.35
CA ALA A 58 0.25 -3.71 -0.51
C ALA A 58 -0.08 -3.75 0.99
N LEU A 59 -1.20 -3.14 1.39
CA LEU A 59 -1.69 -3.22 2.77
C LEU A 59 -2.17 -4.63 3.12
N ASP A 60 -2.88 -5.29 2.21
CA ASP A 60 -3.32 -6.68 2.40
C ASP A 60 -2.13 -7.65 2.54
N ILE A 61 -1.05 -7.43 1.78
CA ILE A 61 0.20 -8.20 1.90
C ILE A 61 0.83 -7.98 3.27
N TYR A 62 0.91 -6.74 3.73
CA TYR A 62 1.44 -6.43 5.05
C TYR A 62 0.59 -7.10 6.14
N ASP A 63 -0.72 -6.96 6.11
CA ASP A 63 -1.64 -7.59 7.07
C ASP A 63 -1.52 -9.12 7.08
N GLN A 64 -1.35 -9.74 5.90
CA GLN A 64 -1.14 -11.18 5.78
C GLN A 64 0.17 -11.64 6.44
N PHE A 65 1.25 -10.90 6.27
CA PHE A 65 2.52 -11.19 6.92
C PHE A 65 2.43 -10.99 8.44
N GLU A 66 1.80 -9.90 8.90
CA GLU A 66 1.63 -9.65 10.34
C GLU A 66 0.88 -10.79 11.06
N ALA A 67 -0.03 -11.47 10.36
CA ALA A 67 -0.74 -12.61 10.91
C ALA A 67 0.17 -13.83 11.18
N THR A 68 1.34 -13.92 10.55
CA THR A 68 2.26 -15.07 10.59
C THR A 68 3.69 -14.71 10.94
N ASP A 69 4.01 -13.40 11.15
CA ASP A 69 5.37 -12.90 11.36
C ASP A 69 5.81 -12.92 12.83
N ASP A 70 6.01 -14.11 13.39
CA ASP A 70 6.57 -14.28 14.73
C ASP A 70 8.01 -13.71 14.86
N ALA A 71 8.73 -13.59 13.75
CA ALA A 71 10.11 -13.13 13.71
C ALA A 71 10.27 -11.61 13.63
N GLN A 72 9.19 -10.88 13.41
CA GLN A 72 9.18 -9.45 13.13
C GLN A 72 10.10 -9.10 11.95
N ASN A 73 9.80 -9.65 10.81
CA ASN A 73 10.51 -9.51 9.54
C ASN A 73 9.72 -8.67 8.52
N SER A 74 8.54 -8.18 8.88
CA SER A 74 7.70 -7.32 8.05
C SER A 74 7.76 -5.87 8.52
N TRP A 75 7.86 -4.94 7.58
CA TRP A 75 7.77 -3.49 7.82
C TRP A 75 6.88 -2.85 6.79
N LEU A 76 6.16 -1.80 7.20
CA LEU A 76 5.29 -1.02 6.33
C LEU A 76 5.79 0.40 6.15
N VAL A 77 5.81 0.88 4.90
CA VAL A 77 6.04 2.29 4.58
C VAL A 77 4.97 2.79 3.63
N VAL A 78 4.26 3.83 4.04
CA VAL A 78 3.27 4.48 3.17
C VAL A 78 3.62 5.96 3.02
N GLY A 79 4.01 6.35 1.82
CA GLY A 79 4.43 7.72 1.52
C GLY A 79 3.43 8.50 0.66
N PRO A 80 3.70 9.78 0.40
CA PRO A 80 2.82 10.65 -0.38
C PRO A 80 3.05 10.47 -1.90
N TRP A 81 2.98 9.24 -2.37
CA TRP A 81 3.33 8.85 -3.74
C TRP A 81 2.13 8.35 -4.52
N ALA A 82 2.16 8.54 -5.84
CA ALA A 82 1.47 7.70 -6.80
C ALA A 82 2.31 6.45 -7.07
N HIS A 83 1.83 5.58 -7.94
CA HIS A 83 2.47 4.29 -8.26
C HIS A 83 3.95 4.43 -8.63
N GLY A 84 4.82 3.75 -7.88
CA GLY A 84 6.26 3.68 -8.15
C GLY A 84 7.08 4.94 -7.82
N GLN A 85 6.48 6.05 -7.40
CA GLN A 85 7.22 7.30 -7.18
C GLN A 85 8.27 7.23 -6.06
N TRP A 86 8.18 6.29 -5.13
CA TRP A 86 9.25 6.07 -4.14
C TRP A 86 10.60 5.67 -4.75
N ALA A 87 10.59 5.17 -5.98
CA ALA A 87 11.81 4.77 -6.70
C ALA A 87 12.31 5.84 -7.69
N PHE A 88 11.47 6.80 -8.10
CA PHE A 88 11.75 7.69 -9.23
C PHE A 88 11.54 9.16 -8.91
N GLY A 89 12.61 9.95 -9.09
CA GLY A 89 12.59 11.39 -9.13
C GLY A 89 12.22 12.09 -7.82
N PRO A 90 12.29 13.41 -7.78
CA PRO A 90 11.87 14.16 -6.61
C PRO A 90 10.35 14.11 -6.43
N ASN A 91 9.92 14.06 -5.17
CA ASN A 91 8.51 14.11 -4.79
C ASN A 91 8.30 15.22 -3.76
N GLU A 92 8.36 16.46 -4.19
CA GLU A 92 8.07 17.64 -3.38
C GLU A 92 6.59 18.00 -3.40
N HIS A 93 5.86 17.54 -4.42
CA HIS A 93 4.43 17.74 -4.61
C HIS A 93 3.79 16.61 -5.42
N LEU A 94 2.48 16.47 -5.32
CA LEU A 94 1.66 15.60 -6.17
C LEU A 94 0.41 16.37 -6.62
N GLY A 95 0.36 16.71 -7.92
CA GLY A 95 -0.67 17.61 -8.43
C GLY A 95 -0.65 18.95 -7.68
N PRO A 96 -1.78 19.35 -7.07
CA PRO A 96 -1.86 20.60 -6.30
C PRO A 96 -1.36 20.48 -4.84
N TYR A 97 -0.95 19.30 -4.40
CA TYR A 97 -0.55 19.07 -3.00
C TYR A 97 0.96 19.22 -2.84
N GLU A 98 1.37 20.17 -2.01
CA GLU A 98 2.77 20.44 -1.67
C GLU A 98 3.16 19.65 -0.41
N PHE A 99 4.35 19.02 -0.42
CA PHE A 99 4.86 18.25 0.70
C PHE A 99 6.03 18.92 1.44
N GLY A 100 6.51 20.03 0.91
CA GLY A 100 7.52 20.90 1.52
C GLY A 100 8.97 20.46 1.30
N SER A 101 9.20 19.19 0.95
CA SER A 101 10.52 18.66 0.62
C SER A 101 10.38 17.37 -0.18
N ASP A 102 11.49 16.90 -0.75
CA ASP A 102 11.54 15.65 -1.53
C ASP A 102 11.32 14.43 -0.62
N GLN A 103 10.13 13.87 -0.68
CA GLN A 103 9.72 12.72 0.13
C GLN A 103 10.30 11.39 -0.39
N THR A 104 10.60 11.29 -1.66
CA THR A 104 11.32 10.15 -2.23
C THR A 104 12.74 10.08 -1.69
N LEU A 105 13.45 11.20 -1.71
CA LEU A 105 14.81 11.27 -1.16
C LEU A 105 14.83 11.02 0.36
N HIS A 106 13.81 11.51 1.08
CA HIS A 106 13.65 11.23 2.51
C HIS A 106 13.55 9.72 2.76
N TYR A 107 12.65 9.05 2.06
CA TYR A 107 12.47 7.60 2.16
C TYR A 107 13.76 6.84 1.83
N GLN A 108 14.37 7.12 0.69
CA GLN A 108 15.57 6.41 0.25
C GLN A 108 16.73 6.54 1.26
N ARG A 109 16.94 7.73 1.82
CA ARG A 109 18.03 7.98 2.77
C ARG A 109 17.78 7.47 4.18
N ASN A 110 16.54 7.60 4.66
CA ASN A 110 16.23 7.39 6.08
C ASN A 110 15.56 6.04 6.36
N ILE A 111 15.04 5.36 5.34
CA ILE A 111 14.32 4.10 5.49
C ILE A 111 14.95 3.01 4.62
N GLU A 112 14.92 3.15 3.29
CA GLU A 112 15.37 2.13 2.36
C GLU A 112 16.85 1.79 2.51
N ALA A 113 17.73 2.79 2.45
CA ALA A 113 19.18 2.56 2.57
C ALA A 113 19.56 1.98 3.96
N PRO A 114 19.03 2.45 5.10
CA PRO A 114 19.23 1.81 6.40
C PRO A 114 18.72 0.37 6.46
N PHE A 115 17.55 0.06 5.86
CA PHE A 115 17.01 -1.29 5.78
C PHE A 115 18.01 -2.24 5.11
N PHE A 116 18.38 -1.97 3.87
CA PHE A 116 19.32 -2.82 3.12
C PHE A 116 20.71 -2.85 3.75
N LYS A 117 21.19 -1.73 4.26
CA LYS A 117 22.50 -1.68 4.93
C LYS A 117 22.54 -2.59 6.15
N SER A 118 21.52 -2.56 7.00
CA SER A 118 21.48 -3.39 8.21
C SER A 118 21.51 -4.88 7.89
N LEU A 119 20.84 -5.30 6.85
CA LEU A 119 20.67 -6.71 6.47
C LEU A 119 21.82 -7.23 5.62
N LEU A 120 22.19 -6.48 4.56
CA LEU A 120 23.13 -6.97 3.55
C LEU A 120 24.58 -6.63 3.87
N TRP A 121 24.85 -5.57 4.62
CA TRP A 121 26.20 -5.13 4.93
C TRP A 121 26.61 -5.37 6.36
N ASP A 122 25.77 -4.91 7.31
CA ASP A 122 26.07 -5.01 8.73
C ASP A 122 25.73 -6.38 9.32
N ASN A 123 24.95 -7.20 8.61
CA ASN A 123 24.41 -8.49 9.05
C ASN A 123 23.75 -8.37 10.44
N LYS A 124 22.91 -7.36 10.62
CA LYS A 124 22.20 -7.04 11.88
C LYS A 124 20.71 -7.04 11.65
N LYS A 125 19.95 -7.29 12.72
CA LYS A 125 18.50 -7.08 12.70
C LYS A 125 18.19 -5.63 12.35
N CYS A 126 17.24 -5.44 11.43
CA CYS A 126 16.75 -4.12 11.09
C CYS A 126 16.13 -3.44 12.32
N LYS A 127 16.37 -2.15 12.48
CA LYS A 127 15.88 -1.34 13.62
C LYS A 127 14.86 -0.28 13.20
N LEU A 128 14.29 -0.44 12.03
CA LEU A 128 13.21 0.44 11.61
C LEU A 128 11.99 0.26 12.53
N PRO A 129 11.19 1.31 12.75
CA PRO A 129 9.85 1.16 13.32
C PRO A 129 9.01 0.23 12.46
N GLU A 130 8.10 -0.49 13.09
CA GLU A 130 7.21 -1.47 12.45
C GLU A 130 6.46 -0.86 11.25
N ALA A 131 5.88 0.30 11.44
CA ALA A 131 5.25 1.04 10.36
C ALA A 131 5.67 2.52 10.36
N THR A 132 5.98 3.05 9.18
CA THR A 132 6.37 4.45 8.97
C THR A 132 5.49 5.06 7.89
N LEU A 133 4.61 5.99 8.26
CA LEU A 133 3.61 6.54 7.37
C LEU A 133 3.69 8.06 7.29
N PHE A 134 3.54 8.58 6.07
CA PHE A 134 3.43 10.02 5.84
C PHE A 134 2.01 10.50 6.14
N GLN A 135 1.87 11.36 7.13
CA GLN A 135 0.58 11.97 7.44
C GLN A 135 0.34 13.17 6.52
N THR A 136 -0.61 13.02 5.63
CA THR A 136 -1.05 14.09 4.73
C THR A 136 -1.70 15.23 5.49
N GLY A 137 -1.65 16.44 4.95
CA GLY A 137 -2.15 17.65 5.59
C GLY A 137 -1.16 18.27 6.58
N SER A 138 -0.64 17.50 7.53
CA SER A 138 0.46 17.94 8.39
C SER A 138 1.84 17.79 7.75
N ASN A 139 1.95 16.96 6.71
CA ASN A 139 3.14 16.67 5.92
C ASN A 139 4.34 16.20 6.77
N ILE A 140 4.06 15.28 7.69
CA ILE A 140 5.10 14.70 8.56
C ILE A 140 5.10 13.17 8.49
N TRP A 141 6.25 12.57 8.59
CA TRP A 141 6.40 11.15 8.80
C TRP A 141 6.12 10.78 10.24
N LYS A 142 5.28 9.77 10.44
CA LYS A 142 4.96 9.18 11.75
C LYS A 142 5.34 7.72 11.78
N THR A 143 5.76 7.28 12.96
CA THR A 143 6.13 5.88 13.22
C THR A 143 5.15 5.24 14.19
N TYR A 144 4.93 3.95 14.02
CA TYR A 144 4.00 3.16 14.81
C TYR A 144 4.61 1.80 15.12
N ASP A 145 4.21 1.23 16.26
CA ASP A 145 4.62 -0.12 16.70
C ASP A 145 3.73 -1.22 16.09
N SER A 146 2.70 -0.86 15.37
CA SER A 146 1.82 -1.72 14.58
C SER A 146 0.93 -0.87 13.67
N TRP A 147 0.48 -1.43 12.57
CA TRP A 147 -0.51 -0.79 11.73
C TRP A 147 -1.69 -1.74 11.41
N PRO A 148 -2.98 -1.33 11.60
CA PRO A 148 -3.37 -0.07 12.24
C PRO A 148 -2.89 0.05 13.69
N PRO A 149 -2.77 1.29 14.25
CA PRO A 149 -2.38 1.46 15.64
C PRO A 149 -3.35 0.75 16.61
N LYS A 150 -2.83 0.05 17.61
CA LYS A 150 -3.65 -0.73 18.56
C LYS A 150 -4.72 0.08 19.32
N ASN A 151 -4.51 1.39 19.43
CA ASN A 151 -5.44 2.32 20.06
C ASN A 151 -6.40 2.99 19.06
N ALA A 152 -6.37 2.60 17.79
CA ALA A 152 -7.34 3.10 16.81
C ALA A 152 -8.74 2.60 17.13
N THR A 153 -9.70 3.50 17.09
CA THR A 153 -11.11 3.18 17.30
C THR A 153 -11.93 3.50 16.05
N PRO A 154 -12.66 2.53 15.49
CA PRO A 154 -13.54 2.78 14.35
C PRO A 154 -14.61 3.82 14.69
N GLN A 155 -14.86 4.75 13.78
CA GLN A 155 -15.95 5.71 13.87
C GLN A 155 -16.78 5.66 12.60
N ARG A 156 -18.13 5.64 12.77
CA ARG A 156 -19.05 5.72 11.65
C ARG A 156 -19.33 7.17 11.32
N TRP A 157 -19.35 7.45 10.02
CA TRP A 157 -19.76 8.73 9.46
C TRP A 157 -20.77 8.47 8.35
N TYR A 158 -21.83 9.23 8.34
CA TYR A 158 -22.92 9.07 7.40
C TYR A 158 -22.94 10.22 6.41
N LEU A 159 -23.13 9.89 5.14
CA LEU A 159 -23.39 10.88 4.09
C LEU A 159 -24.82 11.40 4.26
N LYS A 160 -24.96 12.71 4.34
CA LYS A 160 -26.26 13.38 4.40
C LYS A 160 -26.70 13.86 3.02
N THR A 161 -28.00 14.06 2.83
CA THR A 161 -28.57 14.58 1.57
C THR A 161 -28.06 15.98 1.22
N SER A 162 -27.59 16.76 2.19
CA SER A 162 -26.90 18.04 2.01
C SER A 162 -25.48 17.92 1.40
N GLY A 163 -24.91 16.70 1.31
CA GLY A 163 -23.53 16.47 0.91
C GLY A 163 -22.53 16.56 2.07
N ASP A 164 -22.99 16.79 3.28
CA ASP A 164 -22.15 16.82 4.47
C ASP A 164 -21.94 15.41 5.06
N LEU A 165 -20.91 15.29 5.92
CA LEU A 165 -20.70 14.12 6.76
C LEU A 165 -21.17 14.41 8.19
N SER A 166 -21.85 13.44 8.80
CA SER A 166 -22.32 13.50 10.20
C SER A 166 -22.06 12.20 10.93
N LYS A 167 -21.93 12.28 12.25
CA LYS A 167 -21.91 11.10 13.12
C LYS A 167 -23.33 10.61 13.46
N ASP A 168 -24.35 11.44 13.21
CA ASP A 168 -25.75 11.06 13.44
C ASP A 168 -26.24 10.23 12.25
N GLU A 169 -26.94 9.14 12.54
CA GLU A 169 -27.58 8.32 11.51
C GLU A 169 -28.57 9.15 10.68
N PRO A 170 -28.71 8.87 9.38
CA PRO A 170 -29.80 9.45 8.59
C PRO A 170 -31.14 8.95 9.10
N ASP A 171 -32.15 9.85 9.06
CA ASP A 171 -33.52 9.51 9.36
C ASP A 171 -34.14 8.53 8.36
#